data_36acdd5a88137315a00eb76f45b60a96
#
_entry.id   36acdd5a88137315a00eb76f45b60a96
#
_cell.length_a   1.000
_cell.length_b   1.000
_cell.length_c   1.000
_cell.angle_alpha   90.00
_cell.angle_beta   90.00
_cell.angle_gamma   90.00
#
_symmetry.space_group_name_H-M   'P 1'
#
loop_
_entity.id
_entity.type
_entity.pdbx_description
1 polymer ?
#
loop_
_entity_poly.entity_id
_entity_poly.type
_entity_poly.pdbx_seq_one_letter_code
_entity_poly.pdbx_strand_id
1 'polypeptide(L)'
;MKRTVDEVTSNMSVYEENETAISIFRNGTIKECKNYKKVGNFKEIETTAEQDAAINEILGIDPTTDEEVFQKLKSIDIESVLKKKFTKSEKFAKALKIAIDNEENLIVFGPGGYGKSDMIREILTTAGIMNKSFIMSCGEDTDESKLYGGIDIPAMKEGKLRYNIKDSFINYPIVVFEELLDAQVNALLSLKDTLEAREFRKGSQRKKIRTKMVIALTNKSPEEVSKMGPYAEALMQRFRIELEHKWSSHTRQDYLELLHRRFNPSTDKERKIIDAMSGILETISKKKECICPRIAIAATKVALNAGSSSMEDILSNISFVHGLAGMEDTYETMKRDMMIYEEQSKIQEAHDKIDDIEDDDHMNKIGKISQLNKIIMTIGKMSVHDESYNAKNGVVERAKDVVNQLASSI
;
A
#
# COMPACT_ATOMS: atom_id res chain seq x y z
N MET A 1 -38.70 13.07 1.00
CA MET A 1 -38.76 11.60 0.71
C MET A 1 -40.15 11.07 1.15
N LYS A 2 -40.73 10.06 0.47
CA LYS A 2 -41.95 9.40 0.94
C LYS A 2 -41.64 8.32 1.97
N ARG A 3 -42.30 8.33 3.11
CA ARG A 3 -42.15 7.37 4.19
C ARG A 3 -43.46 6.82 4.67
N THR A 4 -43.53 5.53 4.93
CA THR A 4 -44.67 4.91 5.60
C THR A 4 -44.51 5.04 7.10
N VAL A 5 -45.39 5.68 7.77
CA VAL A 5 -45.39 5.94 9.22
C VAL A 5 -46.61 5.37 9.89
N ASP A 6 -46.51 5.02 11.18
CA ASP A 6 -47.66 4.69 12.03
C ASP A 6 -48.14 5.98 12.76
N GLU A 7 -49.36 6.40 12.50
CA GLU A 7 -49.92 7.58 13.13
C GLU A 7 -50.39 7.27 14.55
N VAL A 8 -49.56 7.59 15.52
CA VAL A 8 -49.80 7.26 16.94
C VAL A 8 -50.76 8.26 17.58
N THR A 9 -50.64 9.53 17.21
CA THR A 9 -51.58 10.59 17.64
C THR A 9 -51.76 11.59 16.50
N SER A 10 -52.78 12.50 16.63
CA SER A 10 -52.98 13.58 15.67
C SER A 10 -51.77 14.50 15.46
N ASN A 11 -50.82 14.50 16.39
CA ASN A 11 -49.61 15.33 16.37
C ASN A 11 -48.30 14.57 16.20
N MET A 12 -48.32 13.23 16.22
CA MET A 12 -47.12 12.40 16.18
C MET A 12 -47.35 11.17 15.32
N SER A 13 -46.43 10.94 14.39
CA SER A 13 -46.31 9.71 13.63
C SER A 13 -44.97 9.06 13.93
N VAL A 14 -44.89 7.73 13.86
CA VAL A 14 -43.62 6.99 14.08
C VAL A 14 -43.19 6.32 12.80
N TYR A 15 -41.97 6.59 12.42
CA TYR A 15 -41.25 5.90 11.36
C TYR A 15 -40.31 4.86 11.99
N GLU A 16 -40.31 3.66 11.46
CA GLU A 16 -39.51 2.56 11.97
C GLU A 16 -38.59 2.05 10.85
N GLU A 17 -37.28 2.08 11.10
CA GLU A 17 -36.29 1.54 10.20
C GLU A 17 -35.12 0.96 11.01
N ASN A 18 -34.58 -0.18 10.59
CA ASN A 18 -33.46 -0.86 11.24
C ASN A 18 -33.63 -1.03 12.77
N GLU A 19 -34.84 -1.42 13.23
CA GLU A 19 -35.16 -1.61 14.64
C GLU A 19 -35.19 -0.29 15.49
N THR A 20 -34.98 0.84 14.85
CA THR A 20 -35.07 2.15 15.49
C THR A 20 -36.37 2.82 15.14
N ALA A 21 -37.14 3.22 16.14
CA ALA A 21 -38.36 3.96 15.97
C ALA A 21 -38.10 5.48 16.11
N ILE A 22 -38.62 6.27 15.22
CA ILE A 22 -38.40 7.72 15.16
C ILE A 22 -39.75 8.43 15.18
N SER A 23 -39.96 9.27 16.19
CA SER A 23 -41.13 10.13 16.29
C SER A 23 -40.98 11.34 15.37
N ILE A 24 -41.96 11.53 14.49
CA ILE A 24 -42.09 12.67 13.60
C ILE A 24 -43.30 13.50 14.08
N PHE A 25 -43.04 14.66 14.63
CA PHE A 25 -44.06 15.55 15.14
C PHE A 25 -44.58 16.51 14.07
N ARG A 26 -45.83 16.91 14.17
CA ARG A 26 -46.48 17.83 13.22
C ARG A 26 -45.83 19.21 13.13
N ASN A 27 -45.11 19.61 14.18
CA ASN A 27 -44.32 20.85 14.22
C ASN A 27 -42.94 20.73 13.56
N GLY A 28 -42.63 19.58 12.94
CA GLY A 28 -41.38 19.31 12.28
C GLY A 28 -40.30 18.71 13.18
N THR A 29 -40.50 18.58 14.48
CA THR A 29 -39.53 17.99 15.40
C THR A 29 -39.36 16.50 15.14
N ILE A 30 -38.13 16.03 15.15
CA ILE A 30 -37.75 14.63 14.97
C ILE A 30 -37.00 14.15 16.22
N LYS A 31 -37.35 12.98 16.78
CA LYS A 31 -36.69 12.39 17.96
C LYS A 31 -36.71 10.87 17.92
N GLU A 32 -35.66 10.24 18.47
CA GLU A 32 -35.68 8.80 18.72
C GLU A 32 -36.81 8.42 19.68
N CYS A 33 -37.54 7.35 19.39
CA CYS A 33 -38.67 6.85 20.18
C CYS A 33 -38.29 5.53 20.89
N LYS A 34 -37.93 5.59 22.16
CA LYS A 34 -37.39 4.43 22.92
C LYS A 34 -38.42 3.38 23.34
N ASN A 35 -39.73 3.73 23.40
CA ASN A 35 -40.79 2.86 23.92
C ASN A 35 -41.99 2.81 22.98
N TYR A 36 -41.71 2.63 21.71
CA TYR A 36 -42.79 2.59 20.71
C TYR A 36 -43.56 1.27 20.77
N LYS A 37 -44.91 1.42 20.86
CA LYS A 37 -45.84 0.31 20.64
C LYS A 37 -46.66 0.58 19.38
N LYS A 38 -46.59 -0.36 18.43
CA LYS A 38 -47.22 -0.27 17.13
C LYS A 38 -48.76 -0.13 17.27
N VAL A 39 -49.31 0.97 16.73
CA VAL A 39 -50.73 1.25 16.74
C VAL A 39 -51.42 0.62 15.52
N GLY A 40 -50.72 0.54 14.41
CA GLY A 40 -51.18 -0.11 13.18
C GLY A 40 -51.95 0.84 12.23
N ASN A 41 -51.92 2.15 12.47
CA ASN A 41 -52.53 3.13 11.62
C ASN A 41 -51.53 3.70 10.59
N PHE A 42 -51.20 2.91 9.58
CA PHE A 42 -50.17 3.23 8.60
C PHE A 42 -50.65 4.21 7.55
N LYS A 43 -49.83 5.25 7.28
CA LYS A 43 -50.00 6.17 6.18
C LYS A 43 -48.67 6.57 5.57
N GLU A 44 -48.71 7.04 4.33
CA GLU A 44 -47.58 7.70 3.70
C GLU A 44 -47.53 9.18 4.05
N ILE A 45 -46.37 9.66 4.43
CA ILE A 45 -46.10 11.11 4.58
C ILE A 45 -44.89 11.48 3.70
N GLU A 46 -44.86 12.73 3.30
CA GLU A 46 -43.73 13.32 2.62
C GLU A 46 -42.91 14.14 3.61
N THR A 47 -41.61 13.77 3.79
CA THR A 47 -40.68 14.45 4.68
C THR A 47 -39.86 15.50 3.93
N THR A 48 -39.54 16.61 4.60
CA THR A 48 -38.66 17.64 4.06
C THR A 48 -37.19 17.15 4.06
N ALA A 49 -36.31 17.83 3.33
CA ALA A 49 -34.88 17.52 3.32
C ALA A 49 -34.25 17.64 4.73
N GLU A 50 -34.68 18.61 5.52
CA GLU A 50 -34.22 18.82 6.90
C GLU A 50 -34.69 17.68 7.84
N GLN A 51 -35.92 17.23 7.66
CA GLN A 51 -36.44 16.08 8.40
C GLN A 51 -35.76 14.79 8.01
N ASP A 52 -35.46 14.58 6.73
CA ASP A 52 -34.70 13.42 6.26
C ASP A 52 -33.28 13.44 6.80
N ALA A 53 -32.62 14.58 6.88
CA ALA A 53 -31.29 14.73 7.49
C ALA A 53 -31.31 14.34 8.98
N ALA A 54 -32.30 14.84 9.77
CA ALA A 54 -32.44 14.52 11.17
C ALA A 54 -32.79 13.03 11.42
N ILE A 55 -33.61 12.44 10.56
CA ILE A 55 -33.93 11.00 10.61
C ILE A 55 -32.65 10.18 10.33
N ASN A 56 -31.92 10.53 9.30
CA ASN A 56 -30.69 9.85 8.93
C ASN A 56 -29.63 9.95 10.04
N GLU A 57 -29.51 11.11 10.70
CA GLU A 57 -28.62 11.31 11.86
C GLU A 57 -28.98 10.36 13.01
N ILE A 58 -30.25 10.25 13.39
CA ILE A 58 -30.73 9.36 14.45
C ILE A 58 -30.49 7.88 14.06
N LEU A 59 -30.70 7.53 12.80
CA LEU A 59 -30.48 6.19 12.28
C LEU A 59 -28.98 5.86 12.08
N GLY A 60 -28.10 6.85 12.20
CA GLY A 60 -26.72 6.70 11.81
C GLY A 60 -26.54 6.43 10.31
N ILE A 61 -27.53 6.83 9.49
CA ILE A 61 -27.50 6.67 8.04
C ILE A 61 -26.82 7.90 7.44
N ASP A 62 -25.70 7.68 6.83
CA ASP A 62 -25.06 8.71 6.02
C ASP A 62 -25.85 8.87 4.71
N PRO A 63 -26.35 10.09 4.39
CA PRO A 63 -27.18 10.33 3.22
C PRO A 63 -26.43 10.23 1.89
N THR A 64 -25.10 10.05 1.93
CA THR A 64 -24.28 9.92 0.72
C THR A 64 -24.76 8.74 -0.12
N THR A 65 -25.19 9.01 -1.33
CA THR A 65 -25.66 7.99 -2.27
C THR A 65 -24.48 7.16 -2.83
N ASP A 66 -24.79 5.96 -3.33
CA ASP A 66 -23.76 5.13 -3.98
C ASP A 66 -23.15 5.84 -5.19
N GLU A 67 -23.94 6.66 -5.90
CA GLU A 67 -23.50 7.51 -7.00
C GLU A 67 -22.47 8.55 -6.53
N GLU A 68 -22.74 9.25 -5.44
CA GLU A 68 -21.82 10.25 -4.86
C GLU A 68 -20.52 9.62 -4.37
N VAL A 69 -20.56 8.39 -3.83
CA VAL A 69 -19.37 7.63 -3.45
C VAL A 69 -18.48 7.41 -4.67
N PHE A 70 -19.07 6.96 -5.80
CA PHE A 70 -18.31 6.75 -7.03
C PHE A 70 -17.83 8.06 -7.65
N GLN A 71 -18.62 9.14 -7.62
CA GLN A 71 -18.17 10.46 -8.11
C GLN A 71 -16.96 10.97 -7.34
N LYS A 72 -16.97 10.87 -6.00
CA LYS A 72 -15.80 11.20 -5.18
C LYS A 72 -14.58 10.39 -5.60
N LEU A 73 -14.74 9.09 -5.83
CA LEU A 73 -13.64 8.20 -6.21
C LEU A 73 -13.12 8.51 -7.62
N LYS A 74 -14.02 8.76 -8.59
CA LYS A 74 -13.67 9.14 -9.97
C LYS A 74 -12.97 10.51 -10.06
N SER A 75 -13.23 11.41 -9.12
CA SER A 75 -12.66 12.76 -9.10
C SER A 75 -11.21 12.82 -8.65
N ILE A 76 -10.67 11.75 -8.08
CA ILE A 76 -9.29 11.70 -7.56
C ILE A 76 -8.30 11.42 -8.69
N ASP A 77 -7.20 12.17 -8.69
CA ASP A 77 -6.01 11.82 -9.46
C ASP A 77 -5.25 10.70 -8.74
N ILE A 78 -5.65 9.44 -9.02
CA ILE A 78 -5.13 8.23 -8.38
C ILE A 78 -3.61 8.13 -8.57
N GLU A 79 -3.10 8.44 -9.77
CA GLU A 79 -1.68 8.36 -10.09
C GLU A 79 -0.88 9.32 -9.22
N SER A 80 -1.29 10.58 -9.17
CA SER A 80 -0.62 11.59 -8.33
C SER A 80 -0.65 11.25 -6.85
N VAL A 81 -1.78 10.74 -6.34
CA VAL A 81 -1.93 10.33 -4.93
C VAL A 81 -0.97 9.18 -4.60
N LEU A 82 -0.97 8.13 -5.40
CA LEU A 82 -0.12 6.96 -5.13
C LEU A 82 1.36 7.27 -5.32
N LYS A 83 1.74 8.02 -6.35
CA LYS A 83 3.12 8.38 -6.64
C LYS A 83 3.79 9.17 -5.51
N LYS A 84 3.03 9.89 -4.68
CA LYS A 84 3.59 10.61 -3.52
C LYS A 84 4.11 9.68 -2.43
N LYS A 85 3.49 8.51 -2.23
CA LYS A 85 3.77 7.61 -1.11
C LYS A 85 4.34 6.25 -1.51
N PHE A 86 4.09 5.80 -2.74
CA PHE A 86 4.43 4.46 -3.19
C PHE A 86 5.36 4.50 -4.40
N THR A 87 6.37 3.64 -4.38
CA THR A 87 7.29 3.44 -5.50
C THR A 87 6.71 2.40 -6.44
N LYS A 88 6.86 2.62 -7.77
CA LYS A 88 6.37 1.72 -8.83
C LYS A 88 4.86 1.45 -8.77
N SER A 89 4.09 2.50 -8.48
CA SER A 89 2.64 2.44 -8.35
C SER A 89 1.87 2.72 -9.65
N GLU A 90 2.53 3.06 -10.75
CA GLU A 90 1.91 3.55 -11.99
C GLU A 90 0.95 2.52 -12.62
N LYS A 91 1.41 1.25 -12.73
CA LYS A 91 0.56 0.16 -13.27
C LYS A 91 -0.64 -0.10 -12.37
N PHE A 92 -0.45 -0.04 -11.04
CA PHE A 92 -1.51 -0.20 -10.07
C PHE A 92 -2.53 0.94 -10.18
N ALA A 93 -2.07 2.18 -10.23
CA ALA A 93 -2.92 3.36 -10.41
C ALA A 93 -3.77 3.27 -11.68
N LYS A 94 -3.15 2.88 -12.80
CA LYS A 94 -3.83 2.72 -14.09
C LYS A 94 -4.91 1.63 -14.04
N ALA A 95 -4.61 0.45 -13.53
CA ALA A 95 -5.57 -0.65 -13.42
C ALA A 95 -6.74 -0.27 -12.51
N LEU A 96 -6.45 0.34 -11.35
CA LEU A 96 -7.47 0.80 -10.41
C LEU A 96 -8.36 1.88 -11.04
N LYS A 97 -7.78 2.84 -11.76
CA LYS A 97 -8.55 3.88 -12.47
C LYS A 97 -9.48 3.27 -13.51
N ILE A 98 -8.99 2.34 -14.32
CA ILE A 98 -9.83 1.64 -15.31
C ILE A 98 -11.01 0.94 -14.62
N ALA A 99 -10.77 0.25 -13.52
CA ALA A 99 -11.80 -0.45 -12.76
C ALA A 99 -12.85 0.52 -12.19
N ILE A 100 -12.42 1.65 -11.63
CA ILE A 100 -13.29 2.68 -11.06
C ILE A 100 -14.13 3.38 -12.15
N ASP A 101 -13.50 3.77 -13.25
CA ASP A 101 -14.18 4.50 -14.33
C ASP A 101 -15.30 3.65 -14.97
N ASN A 102 -15.11 2.32 -15.02
CA ASN A 102 -16.06 1.37 -15.58
C ASN A 102 -16.95 0.66 -14.55
N GLU A 103 -16.76 0.94 -13.25
CA GLU A 103 -17.47 0.26 -12.13
C GLU A 103 -17.35 -1.27 -12.22
N GLU A 104 -16.16 -1.76 -12.63
CA GLU A 104 -15.88 -3.18 -12.79
C GLU A 104 -15.04 -3.74 -11.64
N ASN A 105 -15.22 -5.03 -11.37
CA ASN A 105 -14.44 -5.74 -10.36
C ASN A 105 -12.97 -5.85 -10.78
N LEU A 106 -12.07 -5.61 -9.82
CA LEU A 106 -10.62 -5.69 -9.99
C LEU A 106 -10.03 -6.78 -9.11
N ILE A 107 -9.19 -7.65 -9.68
CA ILE A 107 -8.32 -8.52 -8.90
C ILE A 107 -6.86 -8.12 -9.07
N VAL A 108 -6.14 -8.09 -7.94
CA VAL A 108 -4.70 -7.79 -7.90
C VAL A 108 -3.95 -8.97 -7.33
N PHE A 109 -3.18 -9.61 -8.18
CA PHE A 109 -2.23 -10.66 -7.84
C PHE A 109 -0.89 -10.05 -7.42
N GLY A 110 -0.12 -10.79 -6.65
CA GLY A 110 1.27 -10.44 -6.38
C GLY A 110 1.69 -10.71 -4.95
N PRO A 111 3.00 -10.82 -4.71
CA PRO A 111 3.54 -11.25 -3.42
C PRO A 111 3.18 -10.27 -2.31
N GLY A 112 3.22 -10.77 -1.07
CA GLY A 112 3.01 -9.97 0.13
C GLY A 112 4.08 -8.89 0.30
N GLY A 113 3.71 -7.77 0.95
CA GLY A 113 4.66 -6.72 1.31
C GLY A 113 4.94 -5.66 0.25
N TYR A 114 4.25 -5.68 -0.90
CA TYR A 114 4.38 -4.69 -1.98
C TYR A 114 3.34 -3.56 -1.91
N GLY A 115 2.62 -3.43 -0.79
CA GLY A 115 1.75 -2.27 -0.53
C GLY A 115 0.37 -2.31 -1.19
N LYS A 116 -0.09 -3.46 -1.71
CA LYS A 116 -1.41 -3.60 -2.38
C LYS A 116 -2.56 -3.02 -1.53
N SER A 117 -2.69 -3.50 -0.28
CA SER A 117 -3.75 -3.04 0.64
C SER A 117 -3.59 -1.57 1.02
N ASP A 118 -2.35 -1.13 1.26
CA ASP A 118 -2.07 0.25 1.66
C ASP A 118 -2.41 1.24 0.53
N MET A 119 -2.15 0.88 -0.73
CA MET A 119 -2.51 1.70 -1.89
C MET A 119 -4.03 1.88 -2.01
N ILE A 120 -4.81 0.81 -1.84
CA ILE A 120 -6.28 0.91 -1.85
C ILE A 120 -6.77 1.78 -0.69
N ARG A 121 -6.27 1.54 0.53
CA ARG A 121 -6.65 2.33 1.72
C ARG A 121 -6.32 3.81 1.55
N GLU A 122 -5.18 4.14 0.94
CA GLU A 122 -4.79 5.52 0.66
C GLU A 122 -5.79 6.21 -0.28
N ILE A 123 -6.21 5.53 -1.34
CA ILE A 123 -7.21 6.07 -2.28
C ILE A 123 -8.56 6.27 -1.60
N LEU A 124 -9.05 5.26 -0.87
CA LEU A 124 -10.33 5.36 -0.15
C LEU A 124 -10.33 6.47 0.91
N THR A 125 -9.18 6.65 1.59
CA THR A 125 -8.99 7.72 2.58
C THR A 125 -8.97 9.09 1.91
N THR A 126 -8.22 9.24 0.83
CA THR A 126 -8.13 10.51 0.07
C THR A 126 -9.48 10.89 -0.54
N ALA A 127 -10.28 9.90 -0.97
CA ALA A 127 -11.63 10.10 -1.44
C ALA A 127 -12.62 10.47 -0.31
N GLY A 128 -12.24 10.28 0.95
CA GLY A 128 -13.13 10.48 2.09
C GLY A 128 -14.30 9.47 2.14
N ILE A 129 -14.07 8.25 1.63
CA ILE A 129 -15.11 7.19 1.52
C ILE A 129 -14.73 5.90 2.27
N MET A 130 -13.74 5.94 3.14
CA MET A 130 -13.30 4.77 3.89
C MET A 130 -14.46 4.13 4.69
N ASN A 131 -15.30 4.94 5.32
CA ASN A 131 -16.48 4.51 6.08
C ASN A 131 -17.65 4.03 5.20
N LYS A 132 -17.58 4.24 3.89
CA LYS A 132 -18.56 3.79 2.88
C LYS A 132 -18.07 2.54 2.14
N SER A 133 -16.91 2.05 2.48
CA SER A 133 -16.29 0.89 1.87
C SER A 133 -16.22 -0.26 2.87
N PHE A 134 -16.51 -1.45 2.43
CA PHE A 134 -16.33 -2.66 3.22
C PHE A 134 -14.93 -3.21 2.96
N ILE A 135 -14.15 -3.43 4.01
CA ILE A 135 -12.81 -4.00 3.90
C ILE A 135 -12.71 -5.20 4.83
N MET A 136 -12.38 -6.36 4.28
CA MET A 136 -12.24 -7.58 5.04
C MET A 136 -11.00 -8.37 4.59
N SER A 137 -10.22 -8.84 5.56
CA SER A 137 -9.15 -9.81 5.32
C SER A 137 -9.73 -11.21 5.42
N CYS A 138 -9.52 -12.01 4.37
CA CYS A 138 -9.95 -13.39 4.32
C CYS A 138 -8.83 -14.34 4.78
N GLY A 139 -9.21 -15.53 5.20
CA GLY A 139 -8.32 -16.60 5.61
C GLY A 139 -9.05 -17.94 5.58
N GLU A 140 -8.37 -19.00 5.96
CA GLU A 140 -8.92 -20.38 5.98
C GLU A 140 -10.19 -20.54 6.84
N ASP A 141 -10.39 -19.62 7.79
CA ASP A 141 -11.57 -19.57 8.65
C ASP A 141 -12.70 -18.72 8.08
N THR A 142 -12.51 -18.11 6.90
CA THR A 142 -13.52 -17.28 6.24
C THR A 142 -14.52 -18.16 5.52
N ASP A 143 -15.67 -18.33 6.14
CA ASP A 143 -16.84 -19.03 5.63
C ASP A 143 -17.92 -18.06 5.12
N GLU A 144 -19.06 -18.61 4.68
CA GLU A 144 -20.18 -17.82 4.24
C GLU A 144 -20.77 -16.91 5.32
N SER A 145 -20.71 -17.32 6.61
CA SER A 145 -21.28 -16.52 7.69
C SER A 145 -20.45 -15.27 7.97
N LYS A 146 -19.15 -15.33 7.76
CA LYS A 146 -18.27 -14.15 7.81
C LYS A 146 -18.53 -13.19 6.64
N LEU A 147 -18.85 -13.68 5.46
CA LEU A 147 -19.15 -12.84 4.29
C LEU A 147 -20.51 -12.16 4.40
N TYR A 148 -21.54 -12.93 4.76
CA TYR A 148 -22.94 -12.46 4.68
C TYR A 148 -23.58 -12.17 6.03
N GLY A 149 -22.98 -12.59 7.11
CA GLY A 149 -23.56 -12.58 8.43
C GLY A 149 -24.15 -13.93 8.84
N GLY A 150 -24.22 -14.15 10.14
CA GLY A 150 -24.71 -15.39 10.75
C GLY A 150 -26.23 -15.50 10.79
N ILE A 151 -26.72 -16.62 11.29
CA ILE A 151 -28.15 -16.85 11.50
C ILE A 151 -28.69 -15.90 12.55
N ASP A 152 -29.85 -15.31 12.28
CA ASP A 152 -30.63 -14.50 13.22
C ASP A 152 -31.25 -15.43 14.29
N ILE A 153 -30.62 -15.52 15.44
CA ILE A 153 -31.04 -16.40 16.54
C ILE A 153 -32.45 -16.04 17.08
N PRO A 154 -32.81 -14.77 17.28
CA PRO A 154 -34.19 -14.38 17.62
C PRO A 154 -35.22 -14.89 16.61
N ALA A 155 -35.01 -14.68 15.33
CA ALA A 155 -35.92 -15.15 14.29
C ALA A 155 -36.02 -16.69 14.26
N MET A 156 -34.90 -17.38 14.50
CA MET A 156 -34.87 -18.85 14.56
C MET A 156 -35.71 -19.38 15.72
N LYS A 157 -35.74 -18.72 16.88
CA LYS A 157 -36.61 -19.06 18.03
C LYS A 157 -38.10 -18.93 17.69
N GLU A 158 -38.44 -18.08 16.73
CA GLU A 158 -39.80 -17.94 16.18
C GLU A 158 -40.11 -18.89 15.03
N GLY A 159 -39.21 -19.85 14.76
CA GLY A 159 -39.38 -20.82 13.65
C GLY A 159 -39.07 -20.22 12.27
N LYS A 160 -38.42 -19.08 12.20
CA LYS A 160 -38.07 -18.40 10.93
C LYS A 160 -36.55 -18.47 10.70
N LEU A 161 -36.12 -19.06 9.59
CA LEU A 161 -34.72 -19.03 9.20
C LEU A 161 -34.40 -17.70 8.50
N ARG A 162 -33.69 -16.83 9.20
CA ARG A 162 -33.18 -15.56 8.68
C ARG A 162 -31.68 -15.44 8.94
N TYR A 163 -31.01 -14.63 8.12
CA TYR A 163 -29.61 -14.27 8.28
C TYR A 163 -29.50 -12.78 8.64
N ASN A 164 -28.64 -12.46 9.61
CA ASN A 164 -28.35 -11.08 9.96
C ASN A 164 -27.32 -10.54 8.97
N ILE A 165 -27.81 -9.87 7.93
CA ILE A 165 -26.99 -9.35 6.83
C ILE A 165 -26.68 -7.85 7.00
N LYS A 166 -26.93 -7.26 8.18
CA LYS A 166 -26.79 -5.81 8.41
C LYS A 166 -25.38 -5.30 8.10
N ASP A 167 -24.38 -6.01 8.62
CA ASP A 167 -22.96 -5.61 8.48
C ASP A 167 -22.25 -6.34 7.34
N SER A 168 -22.99 -6.98 6.44
CA SER A 168 -22.47 -7.70 5.30
C SER A 168 -21.96 -6.77 4.19
N PHE A 169 -20.97 -7.24 3.44
CA PHE A 169 -20.41 -6.54 2.29
C PHE A 169 -21.46 -6.13 1.24
N ILE A 170 -22.57 -6.88 1.14
CA ILE A 170 -23.64 -6.60 0.17
C ILE A 170 -24.33 -5.23 0.36
N ASN A 171 -24.10 -4.57 1.49
CA ASN A 171 -24.67 -3.27 1.82
C ASN A 171 -23.74 -2.09 1.49
N TYR A 172 -22.55 -2.35 0.97
CA TYR A 172 -21.55 -1.34 0.65
C TYR A 172 -21.33 -1.24 -0.85
N PRO A 173 -21.23 -0.03 -1.42
CA PRO A 173 -21.03 0.14 -2.87
C PRO A 173 -19.65 -0.31 -3.33
N ILE A 174 -18.63 -0.19 -2.47
CA ILE A 174 -17.25 -0.59 -2.73
C ILE A 174 -16.82 -1.60 -1.68
N VAL A 175 -16.27 -2.72 -2.13
CA VAL A 175 -15.85 -3.82 -1.29
C VAL A 175 -14.40 -4.17 -1.60
N VAL A 176 -13.59 -4.35 -0.56
CA VAL A 176 -12.20 -4.78 -0.66
C VAL A 176 -12.04 -6.08 0.13
N PHE A 177 -11.70 -7.15 -0.57
CA PHE A 177 -11.31 -8.41 0.05
C PHE A 177 -9.80 -8.57 -0.03
N GLU A 178 -9.14 -8.56 1.12
CA GLU A 178 -7.72 -8.88 1.23
C GLU A 178 -7.56 -10.39 1.39
N GLU A 179 -6.62 -11.00 0.67
CA GLU A 179 -6.36 -12.45 0.63
C GLU A 179 -7.62 -13.29 0.29
N LEU A 180 -8.44 -12.79 -0.65
CA LEU A 180 -9.75 -13.40 -0.98
C LEU A 180 -9.65 -14.90 -1.22
N LEU A 181 -8.62 -15.36 -1.94
CA LEU A 181 -8.49 -16.76 -2.35
C LEU A 181 -8.00 -17.70 -1.23
N ASP A 182 -7.80 -17.18 -0.02
CA ASP A 182 -7.55 -17.99 1.17
C ASP A 182 -8.83 -18.35 1.91
N ALA A 183 -9.99 -17.80 1.50
CA ALA A 183 -11.29 -18.15 2.04
C ALA A 183 -11.70 -19.59 1.68
N GLN A 184 -12.62 -20.15 2.46
CA GLN A 184 -13.17 -21.50 2.21
C GLN A 184 -13.85 -21.57 0.83
N VAL A 185 -13.76 -22.73 0.18
CA VAL A 185 -14.32 -22.97 -1.16
C VAL A 185 -15.81 -22.62 -1.24
N ASN A 186 -16.59 -22.99 -0.21
CA ASN A 186 -18.02 -22.69 -0.16
C ASN A 186 -18.30 -21.18 -0.12
N ALA A 187 -17.47 -20.42 0.59
CA ALA A 187 -17.56 -18.96 0.63
C ALA A 187 -17.27 -18.35 -0.75
N LEU A 188 -16.24 -18.84 -1.44
CA LEU A 188 -15.88 -18.38 -2.78
C LEU A 188 -16.96 -18.69 -3.82
N LEU A 189 -17.57 -19.89 -3.76
CA LEU A 189 -18.69 -20.28 -4.63
C LEU A 189 -19.92 -19.40 -4.37
N SER A 190 -20.26 -19.17 -3.11
CA SER A 190 -21.38 -18.30 -2.73
C SER A 190 -21.17 -16.85 -3.17
N LEU A 191 -19.93 -16.35 -3.03
CA LEU A 191 -19.54 -15.04 -3.52
C LEU A 191 -19.69 -14.92 -5.03
N LYS A 192 -19.20 -15.91 -5.79
CA LYS A 192 -19.35 -15.99 -7.24
C LYS A 192 -20.81 -15.87 -7.66
N ASP A 193 -21.70 -16.65 -7.04
CA ASP A 193 -23.12 -16.63 -7.36
C ASP A 193 -23.79 -15.29 -7.02
N THR A 194 -23.41 -14.69 -5.90
CA THR A 194 -23.92 -13.37 -5.48
C THR A 194 -23.48 -12.25 -6.42
N LEU A 195 -22.23 -12.26 -6.86
CA LEU A 195 -21.70 -11.27 -7.80
C LEU A 195 -22.34 -11.40 -9.18
N GLU A 196 -22.61 -12.64 -9.62
CA GLU A 196 -23.28 -12.90 -10.89
C GLU A 196 -24.74 -12.45 -10.88
N ALA A 197 -25.49 -12.85 -9.87
CA ALA A 197 -26.90 -12.55 -9.74
C ALA A 197 -27.19 -11.11 -9.32
N ARG A 198 -26.18 -10.40 -8.79
CA ARG A 198 -26.32 -9.09 -8.12
C ARG A 198 -27.38 -9.10 -7.02
N GLU A 199 -27.56 -10.27 -6.40
CA GLU A 199 -28.56 -10.53 -5.38
C GLU A 199 -28.07 -11.52 -4.34
N PHE A 200 -28.28 -11.22 -3.08
CA PHE A 200 -28.13 -12.17 -1.98
C PHE A 200 -29.31 -13.13 -1.99
N ARG A 201 -29.05 -14.45 -1.98
CA ARG A 201 -30.06 -15.51 -1.99
C ARG A 201 -29.70 -16.58 -0.98
N LYS A 202 -30.40 -16.59 0.15
CA LYS A 202 -30.25 -17.66 1.16
C LYS A 202 -31.61 -18.03 1.76
N GLY A 203 -31.94 -19.30 1.69
CA GLY A 203 -33.27 -19.76 2.10
C GLY A 203 -34.37 -19.00 1.37
N SER A 204 -35.27 -18.37 2.12
CA SER A 204 -36.34 -17.54 1.59
C SER A 204 -35.94 -16.06 1.43
N GLN A 205 -34.75 -15.66 1.94
CA GLN A 205 -34.33 -14.26 1.83
C GLN A 205 -33.78 -13.95 0.44
N ARG A 206 -34.23 -12.82 -0.09
CA ARG A 206 -33.76 -12.22 -1.34
C ARG A 206 -33.49 -10.74 -1.10
N LYS A 207 -32.30 -10.27 -1.49
CA LYS A 207 -31.96 -8.85 -1.39
C LYS A 207 -31.02 -8.46 -2.52
N LYS A 208 -31.37 -7.43 -3.29
CA LYS A 208 -30.43 -6.80 -4.23
C LYS A 208 -29.22 -6.28 -3.47
N ILE A 209 -28.03 -6.54 -3.97
CA ILE A 209 -26.81 -6.03 -3.36
C ILE A 209 -26.57 -4.57 -3.80
N ARG A 210 -26.04 -3.76 -2.89
CA ARG A 210 -25.59 -2.39 -3.20
C ARG A 210 -24.20 -2.39 -3.82
N THR A 211 -23.44 -3.46 -3.62
CA THR A 211 -22.06 -3.59 -4.10
C THR A 211 -22.01 -3.43 -5.62
N LYS A 212 -21.37 -2.35 -6.07
CA LYS A 212 -21.13 -2.07 -7.48
C LYS A 212 -19.77 -2.60 -7.92
N MET A 213 -18.75 -2.46 -7.06
CA MET A 213 -17.38 -2.82 -7.36
C MET A 213 -16.76 -3.64 -6.23
N VAL A 214 -16.06 -4.71 -6.60
CA VAL A 214 -15.25 -5.52 -5.68
C VAL A 214 -13.78 -5.42 -6.11
N ILE A 215 -12.92 -5.12 -5.14
CA ILE A 215 -11.46 -5.17 -5.30
C ILE A 215 -10.98 -6.38 -4.50
N ALA A 216 -10.45 -7.37 -5.19
CA ALA A 216 -9.85 -8.55 -4.57
C ALA A 216 -8.32 -8.45 -4.61
N LEU A 217 -7.69 -8.67 -3.48
CA LEU A 217 -6.24 -8.75 -3.35
C LEU A 217 -5.86 -10.19 -3.01
N THR A 218 -4.78 -10.69 -3.59
CA THR A 218 -4.26 -12.03 -3.28
C THR A 218 -2.74 -12.06 -3.37
N ASN A 219 -2.13 -12.92 -2.55
CA ASN A 219 -0.70 -13.21 -2.62
C ASN A 219 -0.37 -14.35 -3.60
N LYS A 220 -1.40 -15.08 -4.06
CA LYS A 220 -1.24 -16.14 -5.06
C LYS A 220 -0.91 -15.54 -6.43
N SER A 221 -0.15 -16.28 -7.22
CA SER A 221 0.06 -15.97 -8.64
C SER A 221 -1.11 -16.47 -9.50
N PRO A 222 -1.30 -15.97 -10.73
CA PRO A 222 -2.29 -16.50 -11.66
C PRO A 222 -2.14 -18.02 -11.90
N GLU A 223 -0.88 -18.52 -11.95
CA GLU A 223 -0.59 -19.93 -12.13
C GLU A 223 -1.01 -20.78 -10.91
N GLU A 224 -0.86 -20.27 -9.71
CA GLU A 224 -1.34 -20.94 -8.49
C GLU A 224 -2.87 -21.00 -8.48
N VAL A 225 -3.52 -19.91 -8.89
CA VAL A 225 -4.99 -19.84 -8.95
C VAL A 225 -5.54 -20.82 -9.98
N SER A 226 -4.91 -21.00 -11.14
CA SER A 226 -5.33 -21.99 -12.15
C SER A 226 -5.27 -23.43 -11.63
N LYS A 227 -4.41 -23.71 -10.63
CA LYS A 227 -4.29 -25.03 -9.99
C LYS A 227 -5.30 -25.27 -8.87
N MET A 228 -6.00 -24.22 -8.41
CA MET A 228 -7.01 -24.35 -7.34
C MET A 228 -8.27 -25.12 -7.81
N GLY A 229 -8.52 -25.14 -9.10
CA GLY A 229 -9.63 -25.88 -9.70
C GLY A 229 -10.76 -25.02 -10.25
N PRO A 230 -11.81 -25.64 -10.80
CA PRO A 230 -12.85 -24.95 -11.57
C PRO A 230 -13.61 -23.84 -10.80
N TYR A 231 -13.70 -23.97 -9.48
CA TYR A 231 -14.38 -22.95 -8.66
C TYR A 231 -13.63 -21.61 -8.66
N ALA A 232 -12.31 -21.68 -8.65
CA ALA A 232 -11.48 -20.46 -8.68
C ALA A 232 -11.56 -19.80 -10.05
N GLU A 233 -11.46 -20.56 -11.14
CA GLU A 233 -11.65 -20.05 -12.50
C GLU A 233 -13.02 -19.39 -12.68
N ALA A 234 -14.09 -20.02 -12.19
CA ALA A 234 -15.43 -19.47 -12.27
C ALA A 234 -15.59 -18.18 -11.47
N LEU A 235 -14.91 -18.05 -10.32
CA LEU A 235 -14.87 -16.80 -9.56
C LEU A 235 -14.08 -15.72 -10.31
N MET A 236 -12.91 -16.08 -10.90
CA MET A 236 -12.06 -15.13 -11.65
C MET A 236 -12.80 -14.48 -12.81
N GLN A 237 -13.71 -15.19 -13.47
CA GLN A 237 -14.55 -14.61 -14.53
C GLN A 237 -15.45 -13.43 -14.06
N ARG A 238 -15.59 -13.20 -12.75
CA ARG A 238 -16.31 -12.06 -12.17
C ARG A 238 -15.43 -10.84 -11.98
N PHE A 239 -14.11 -11.00 -12.18
CA PHE A 239 -13.13 -9.91 -12.13
C PHE A 239 -12.63 -9.64 -13.55
N ARG A 240 -13.20 -8.60 -14.19
CA ARG A 240 -12.89 -8.28 -15.58
C ARG A 240 -11.60 -7.49 -15.76
N ILE A 241 -11.14 -6.89 -14.67
CA ILE A 241 -9.87 -6.18 -14.63
C ILE A 241 -8.93 -6.98 -13.72
N GLU A 242 -7.75 -7.28 -14.23
CA GLU A 242 -6.72 -7.98 -13.47
C GLU A 242 -5.39 -7.25 -13.54
N LEU A 243 -4.61 -7.36 -12.49
CA LEU A 243 -3.28 -6.80 -12.39
C LEU A 243 -2.36 -7.75 -11.63
N GLU A 244 -1.20 -8.06 -12.18
CA GLU A 244 -0.09 -8.62 -11.41
C GLU A 244 0.79 -7.47 -10.89
N HIS A 245 0.76 -7.26 -9.56
CA HIS A 245 1.52 -6.21 -8.90
C HIS A 245 2.75 -6.78 -8.22
N LYS A 246 3.88 -6.67 -8.89
CA LYS A 246 5.23 -6.95 -8.38
C LYS A 246 6.20 -5.91 -8.92
N TRP A 247 7.31 -5.72 -8.25
CA TRP A 247 8.36 -4.88 -8.79
C TRP A 247 9.10 -5.61 -9.91
N SER A 248 9.35 -4.90 -11.01
CA SER A 248 10.10 -5.42 -12.16
C SER A 248 11.61 -5.42 -11.95
N SER A 249 12.11 -4.62 -11.01
CA SER A 249 13.51 -4.54 -10.61
C SER A 249 13.62 -4.18 -9.14
N HIS A 250 14.78 -4.45 -8.55
CA HIS A 250 15.10 -4.17 -7.14
C HIS A 250 16.49 -3.53 -7.09
N THR A 251 16.60 -2.37 -7.75
CA THR A 251 17.84 -1.61 -7.82
C THR A 251 18.02 -0.72 -6.59
N ARG A 252 19.24 -0.24 -6.36
CA ARG A 252 19.53 0.76 -5.33
C ARG A 252 18.61 1.97 -5.45
N GLN A 253 18.35 2.44 -6.68
CA GLN A 253 17.49 3.58 -6.92
C GLN A 253 16.03 3.31 -6.50
N ASP A 254 15.52 2.09 -6.73
CA ASP A 254 14.17 1.70 -6.31
C ASP A 254 14.03 1.75 -4.79
N TYR A 255 15.03 1.21 -4.07
CA TYR A 255 15.03 1.25 -2.60
C TYR A 255 15.26 2.66 -2.07
N LEU A 256 16.16 3.44 -2.68
CA LEU A 256 16.42 4.82 -2.27
C LEU A 256 15.14 5.66 -2.35
N GLU A 257 14.41 5.56 -3.45
CA GLU A 257 13.13 6.25 -3.65
C GLU A 257 12.08 5.80 -2.61
N LEU A 258 11.93 4.49 -2.39
CA LEU A 258 11.04 3.94 -1.38
C LEU A 258 11.34 4.50 0.01
N LEU A 259 12.61 4.46 0.41
CA LEU A 259 13.04 4.81 1.76
C LEU A 259 12.96 6.33 1.99
N HIS A 260 13.31 7.14 0.99
CA HIS A 260 13.12 8.60 1.05
C HIS A 260 11.65 8.98 1.21
N ARG A 261 10.74 8.38 0.44
CA ARG A 261 9.30 8.65 0.55
C ARG A 261 8.75 8.21 1.90
N ARG A 262 9.26 7.10 2.44
CA ARG A 262 8.76 6.53 3.70
C ARG A 262 9.24 7.28 4.93
N PHE A 263 10.52 7.67 4.97
CA PHE A 263 11.15 8.22 6.17
C PHE A 263 11.35 9.73 6.11
N ASN A 264 11.31 10.34 4.92
CA ASN A 264 11.51 11.78 4.72
C ASN A 264 12.69 12.34 5.54
N PRO A 265 13.96 11.89 5.29
CA PRO A 265 15.09 12.16 6.17
C PRO A 265 15.39 13.65 6.27
N SER A 266 15.47 14.16 7.49
CA SER A 266 15.70 15.56 7.80
C SER A 266 17.18 15.87 8.04
N THR A 267 17.95 14.91 8.56
CA THR A 267 19.37 15.07 8.92
C THR A 267 20.30 14.39 7.92
N ASP A 268 21.53 14.87 7.84
CA ASP A 268 22.57 14.23 7.00
C ASP A 268 22.89 12.80 7.47
N LYS A 269 22.79 12.54 8.77
CA LYS A 269 22.98 11.22 9.33
C LYS A 269 21.92 10.24 8.81
N GLU A 270 20.65 10.61 8.83
CA GLU A 270 19.54 9.80 8.31
C GLU A 270 19.70 9.54 6.82
N ARG A 271 20.11 10.57 6.03
CA ARG A 271 20.36 10.42 4.60
C ARG A 271 21.46 9.41 4.31
N LYS A 272 22.58 9.46 5.06
CA LYS A 272 23.67 8.49 4.92
C LYS A 272 23.23 7.06 5.25
N ILE A 273 22.43 6.87 6.31
CA ILE A 273 21.91 5.55 6.67
C ILE A 273 20.98 5.02 5.56
N ILE A 274 20.08 5.84 5.05
CA ILE A 274 19.16 5.47 3.96
C ILE A 274 19.93 5.11 2.69
N ASP A 275 20.94 5.89 2.35
CA ASP A 275 21.78 5.62 1.19
C ASP A 275 22.54 4.30 1.32
N ALA A 276 23.16 4.05 2.48
CA ALA A 276 23.80 2.79 2.79
C ALA A 276 22.81 1.62 2.72
N MET A 277 21.63 1.75 3.34
CA MET A 277 20.59 0.73 3.31
C MET A 277 20.12 0.42 1.89
N SER A 278 19.99 1.41 1.02
CA SER A 278 19.60 1.18 -0.38
C SER A 278 20.59 0.30 -1.13
N GLY A 279 21.90 0.49 -0.92
CA GLY A 279 22.96 -0.35 -1.48
C GLY A 279 22.96 -1.77 -0.90
N ILE A 280 22.79 -1.89 0.42
CA ILE A 280 22.67 -3.19 1.11
C ILE A 280 21.52 -4.00 0.54
N LEU A 281 20.34 -3.40 0.45
CA LEU A 281 19.11 -4.07 -0.03
C LEU A 281 19.24 -4.50 -1.49
N GLU A 282 19.86 -3.68 -2.36
CA GLU A 282 20.16 -4.08 -3.74
C GLU A 282 21.08 -5.31 -3.78
N THR A 283 22.16 -5.28 -3.02
CA THR A 283 23.16 -6.38 -3.00
C THR A 283 22.52 -7.68 -2.52
N ILE A 284 21.69 -7.61 -1.46
CA ILE A 284 20.94 -8.78 -0.98
C ILE A 284 19.97 -9.27 -2.05
N SER A 285 19.23 -8.38 -2.69
CA SER A 285 18.26 -8.73 -3.74
C SER A 285 18.91 -9.36 -4.98
N LYS A 286 20.17 -9.09 -5.26
CA LYS A 286 20.94 -9.74 -6.34
C LYS A 286 21.39 -11.15 -5.98
N LYS A 287 21.65 -11.42 -4.70
CA LYS A 287 22.19 -12.71 -4.22
C LYS A 287 21.11 -13.71 -3.79
N LYS A 288 19.97 -13.23 -3.37
CA LYS A 288 18.81 -14.02 -2.92
C LYS A 288 17.53 -13.56 -3.60
N GLU A 289 16.39 -14.01 -3.08
CA GLU A 289 15.09 -13.51 -3.49
C GLU A 289 14.96 -12.00 -3.26
N CYS A 290 14.20 -11.35 -4.12
CA CYS A 290 13.95 -9.91 -4.05
C CYS A 290 13.41 -9.49 -2.69
N ILE A 291 14.05 -8.54 -2.02
CA ILE A 291 13.60 -8.00 -0.74
C ILE A 291 12.39 -7.11 -0.97
N CYS A 292 11.24 -7.50 -0.42
CA CYS A 292 10.02 -6.73 -0.58
C CYS A 292 10.07 -5.39 0.19
N PRO A 293 9.29 -4.37 -0.23
CA PRO A 293 9.22 -3.07 0.44
C PRO A 293 8.98 -3.13 1.94
N ARG A 294 8.17 -4.06 2.42
CA ARG A 294 7.88 -4.23 3.86
C ARG A 294 9.15 -4.57 4.65
N ILE A 295 9.95 -5.52 4.17
CA ILE A 295 11.22 -5.90 4.81
C ILE A 295 12.22 -4.76 4.71
N ALA A 296 12.33 -4.10 3.54
CA ALA A 296 13.22 -2.96 3.34
C ALA A 296 12.91 -1.82 4.34
N ILE A 297 11.64 -1.47 4.51
CA ILE A 297 11.20 -0.45 5.46
C ILE A 297 11.51 -0.88 6.91
N ALA A 298 11.21 -2.13 7.27
CA ALA A 298 11.47 -2.64 8.62
C ALA A 298 12.97 -2.60 8.97
N ALA A 299 13.82 -3.07 8.07
CA ALA A 299 15.28 -3.05 8.24
C ALA A 299 15.83 -1.62 8.38
N THR A 300 15.39 -0.73 7.50
CA THR A 300 15.83 0.68 7.57
C THR A 300 15.35 1.37 8.84
N LYS A 301 14.13 1.09 9.31
CA LYS A 301 13.65 1.59 10.60
C LYS A 301 14.53 1.14 11.76
N VAL A 302 14.96 -0.12 11.76
CA VAL A 302 15.89 -0.65 12.79
C VAL A 302 17.22 0.09 12.74
N ALA A 303 17.82 0.26 11.56
CA ALA A 303 19.08 0.97 11.39
C ALA A 303 19.01 2.44 11.84
N LEU A 304 17.94 3.14 11.49
CA LEU A 304 17.70 4.55 11.88
C LEU A 304 17.53 4.69 13.40
N ASN A 305 16.70 3.85 14.01
CA ASN A 305 16.43 3.90 15.46
C ASN A 305 17.66 3.52 16.30
N ALA A 306 18.49 2.61 15.83
CA ALA A 306 19.77 2.27 16.47
C ALA A 306 20.79 3.41 16.39
N GLY A 307 20.56 4.40 15.52
CA GLY A 307 21.47 5.49 15.29
C GLY A 307 22.81 5.03 14.76
N SER A 308 22.79 3.95 13.94
CA SER A 308 23.99 3.31 13.40
C SER A 308 24.94 4.33 12.78
N SER A 309 26.22 4.24 13.13
CA SER A 309 27.25 5.18 12.69
C SER A 309 28.22 4.56 11.68
N SER A 310 28.27 3.26 11.62
CA SER A 310 29.12 2.49 10.70
C SER A 310 28.27 1.45 9.95
N MET A 311 28.85 0.92 8.88
CA MET A 311 28.27 -0.18 8.11
C MET A 311 28.13 -1.45 8.95
N GLU A 312 29.13 -1.74 9.79
CA GLU A 312 29.08 -2.87 10.72
C GLU A 312 27.91 -2.80 11.68
N ASP A 313 27.66 -1.59 12.24
CA ASP A 313 26.51 -1.37 13.12
C ASP A 313 25.20 -1.59 12.37
N ILE A 314 25.10 -1.11 11.11
CA ILE A 314 23.90 -1.32 10.28
C ILE A 314 23.66 -2.81 10.07
N LEU A 315 24.67 -3.54 9.58
CA LEU A 315 24.56 -4.96 9.27
C LEU A 315 24.26 -5.80 10.52
N SER A 316 24.89 -5.48 11.64
CA SER A 316 24.63 -6.14 12.92
C SER A 316 23.18 -5.95 13.36
N ASN A 317 22.65 -4.75 13.25
CA ASN A 317 21.28 -4.44 13.68
C ASN A 317 20.23 -5.07 12.77
N ILE A 318 20.41 -5.05 11.45
CA ILE A 318 19.43 -5.62 10.51
C ILE A 318 19.48 -7.14 10.45
N SER A 319 20.53 -7.80 10.95
CA SER A 319 20.65 -9.26 10.99
C SER A 319 19.53 -9.94 11.82
N PHE A 320 18.85 -9.20 12.69
CA PHE A 320 17.69 -9.69 13.44
C PHE A 320 16.36 -9.45 12.74
N VAL A 321 16.35 -8.76 11.59
CA VAL A 321 15.09 -8.49 10.86
C VAL A 321 14.68 -9.74 10.09
N HIS A 322 13.40 -10.14 10.26
CA HIS A 322 12.84 -11.28 9.52
C HIS A 322 13.06 -11.12 8.01
N GLY A 323 13.54 -12.17 7.37
CA GLY A 323 13.91 -12.18 5.95
C GLY A 323 15.34 -11.70 5.65
N LEU A 324 16.06 -11.17 6.66
CA LEU A 324 17.47 -10.80 6.58
C LEU A 324 18.34 -11.59 7.57
N ALA A 325 17.74 -12.33 8.48
CA ALA A 325 18.45 -13.17 9.45
C ALA A 325 19.16 -14.35 8.75
N GLY A 326 20.30 -14.81 9.31
CA GLY A 326 21.06 -15.96 8.81
C GLY A 326 21.81 -15.69 7.51
N MET A 327 22.26 -14.45 7.29
CA MET A 327 22.97 -14.02 6.08
C MET A 327 24.42 -13.60 6.34
N GLU A 328 25.07 -14.19 7.34
CA GLU A 328 26.43 -13.80 7.80
C GLU A 328 27.44 -13.79 6.65
N ASP A 329 27.51 -14.84 5.83
CA ASP A 329 28.43 -14.92 4.67
C ASP A 329 28.11 -13.81 3.64
N THR A 330 26.84 -13.44 3.51
CA THR A 330 26.43 -12.33 2.62
C THR A 330 26.90 -11.00 3.19
N TYR A 331 26.81 -10.81 4.50
CA TYR A 331 27.28 -9.58 5.16
C TYR A 331 28.79 -9.41 5.09
N GLU A 332 29.58 -10.48 5.26
CA GLU A 332 31.04 -10.43 5.08
C GLU A 332 31.42 -10.09 3.62
N THR A 333 30.75 -10.70 2.64
CA THR A 333 30.93 -10.33 1.24
C THR A 333 30.57 -8.85 0.98
N MET A 334 29.47 -8.38 1.57
CA MET A 334 29.04 -6.99 1.42
C MET A 334 30.00 -6.00 2.05
N LYS A 335 30.55 -6.30 3.23
CA LYS A 335 31.59 -5.48 3.84
C LYS A 335 32.80 -5.34 2.90
N ARG A 336 33.22 -6.43 2.32
CA ARG A 336 34.32 -6.42 1.34
C ARG A 336 33.96 -5.58 0.11
N ASP A 337 32.82 -5.84 -0.52
CA ASP A 337 32.37 -5.11 -1.71
C ASP A 337 32.25 -3.59 -1.46
N MET A 338 31.83 -3.22 -0.26
CA MET A 338 31.71 -1.81 0.13
C MET A 338 33.06 -1.16 0.41
N MET A 339 33.98 -1.88 1.03
CA MET A 339 35.36 -1.38 1.19
C MET A 339 35.99 -1.12 -0.18
N ILE A 340 35.80 -2.03 -1.13
CA ILE A 340 36.26 -1.87 -2.52
C ILE A 340 35.61 -0.65 -3.18
N TYR A 341 34.30 -0.47 -2.99
CA TYR A 341 33.59 0.70 -3.51
C TYR A 341 34.07 2.03 -2.92
N GLU A 342 34.30 2.09 -1.61
CA GLU A 342 34.88 3.27 -0.97
C GLU A 342 36.29 3.57 -1.47
N GLU A 343 37.09 2.54 -1.71
CA GLU A 343 38.43 2.67 -2.31
C GLU A 343 38.33 3.24 -3.72
N GLN A 344 37.46 2.69 -4.55
CA GLN A 344 37.26 3.16 -5.93
C GLN A 344 36.70 4.60 -5.97
N SER A 345 35.81 4.94 -5.05
CA SER A 345 35.28 6.31 -4.94
C SER A 345 36.40 7.32 -4.60
N LYS A 346 37.27 6.99 -3.64
CA LYS A 346 38.43 7.85 -3.28
C LYS A 346 39.43 7.96 -4.43
N ILE A 347 39.65 6.88 -5.19
CA ILE A 347 40.49 6.86 -6.38
C ILE A 347 39.88 7.77 -7.46
N GLN A 348 38.57 7.71 -7.69
CA GLN A 348 37.91 8.55 -8.67
C GLN A 348 37.92 10.02 -8.26
N GLU A 349 37.66 10.34 -6.99
CA GLU A 349 37.79 11.71 -6.47
C GLU A 349 39.21 12.27 -6.66
N ALA A 350 40.22 11.42 -6.53
CA ALA A 350 41.59 11.85 -6.76
C ALA A 350 41.86 12.09 -8.26
N HIS A 351 41.25 11.29 -9.12
CA HIS A 351 41.34 11.48 -10.57
C HIS A 351 40.70 12.81 -11.00
N ASP A 352 39.48 13.07 -10.52
CA ASP A 352 38.77 14.33 -10.80
C ASP A 352 39.55 15.55 -10.29
N LYS A 353 40.20 15.46 -9.10
CA LYS A 353 41.07 16.50 -8.58
C LYS A 353 42.33 16.75 -9.43
N ILE A 354 42.85 15.72 -10.10
CA ILE A 354 43.97 15.90 -11.03
C ILE A 354 43.49 16.73 -12.23
N ASP A 355 42.32 16.40 -12.78
CA ASP A 355 41.72 17.15 -13.88
C ASP A 355 41.47 18.64 -13.49
N ASP A 356 40.87 18.88 -12.31
CA ASP A 356 40.66 20.24 -11.78
C ASP A 356 41.97 21.01 -11.64
N ILE A 357 43.06 20.35 -11.19
CA ILE A 357 44.38 20.99 -11.05
C ILE A 357 45.01 21.28 -12.42
N GLU A 358 44.89 20.35 -13.39
CA GLU A 358 45.37 20.56 -14.75
C GLU A 358 44.67 21.74 -15.41
N ASP A 359 43.37 21.87 -15.25
CA ASP A 359 42.53 22.90 -15.88
C ASP A 359 42.52 24.29 -15.14
N ASP A 360 43.10 24.35 -13.94
CA ASP A 360 43.11 25.60 -13.17
C ASP A 360 44.15 26.60 -13.70
N ASP A 361 43.73 27.52 -14.56
CA ASP A 361 44.55 28.57 -15.14
C ASP A 361 45.06 29.62 -14.14
N HIS A 362 44.42 29.68 -12.95
CA HIS A 362 44.81 30.65 -11.90
C HIS A 362 45.91 30.14 -10.97
N MET A 363 46.15 28.86 -10.95
CA MET A 363 47.19 28.22 -10.12
C MET A 363 48.56 28.24 -10.83
N ASN A 364 49.59 28.74 -10.15
CA ASN A 364 50.94 28.68 -10.68
C ASN A 364 51.48 27.22 -10.70
N LYS A 365 52.45 26.98 -11.54
CA LYS A 365 53.03 25.60 -11.75
C LYS A 365 53.52 24.95 -10.45
N ILE A 366 54.14 25.77 -9.54
CA ILE A 366 54.65 25.26 -8.26
C ILE A 366 53.51 24.83 -7.35
N GLY A 367 52.38 25.59 -7.36
CA GLY A 367 51.16 25.24 -6.64
C GLY A 367 50.54 23.95 -7.14
N LYS A 368 50.44 23.76 -8.47
CA LYS A 368 49.95 22.55 -9.10
C LYS A 368 50.79 21.34 -8.68
N ILE A 369 52.13 21.45 -8.79
CA ILE A 369 53.07 20.40 -8.39
C ILE A 369 52.88 20.01 -6.91
N SER A 370 52.72 21.01 -6.04
CA SER A 370 52.52 20.78 -4.60
C SER A 370 51.23 20.01 -4.31
N GLN A 371 50.12 20.33 -4.98
CA GLN A 371 48.86 19.65 -4.80
C GLN A 371 48.90 18.22 -5.40
N LEU A 372 49.46 18.05 -6.58
CA LEU A 372 49.64 16.71 -7.20
C LEU A 372 50.49 15.80 -6.33
N ASN A 373 51.58 16.29 -5.74
CA ASN A 373 52.40 15.50 -4.81
C ASN A 373 51.60 15.09 -3.55
N LYS A 374 50.69 15.88 -3.06
CA LYS A 374 49.76 15.46 -1.96
C LYS A 374 48.86 14.31 -2.40
N ILE A 375 48.32 14.35 -3.62
CA ILE A 375 47.52 13.25 -4.17
C ILE A 375 48.38 11.97 -4.27
N ILE A 376 49.57 12.07 -4.85
CA ILE A 376 50.52 10.93 -4.96
C ILE A 376 50.81 10.32 -3.58
N MET A 377 51.06 11.14 -2.57
CA MET A 377 51.35 10.64 -1.22
C MET A 377 50.10 10.02 -0.55
N THR A 378 48.95 10.59 -0.75
CA THR A 378 47.69 10.14 -0.11
C THR A 378 47.24 8.84 -0.74
N ILE A 379 47.06 8.81 -2.06
CA ILE A 379 46.58 7.65 -2.80
C ILE A 379 47.65 6.54 -2.85
N GLY A 380 48.93 6.91 -3.01
CA GLY A 380 50.02 5.95 -3.04
C GLY A 380 50.18 5.12 -1.76
N LYS A 381 49.89 5.69 -0.60
CA LYS A 381 49.91 5.01 0.71
C LYS A 381 48.65 4.27 1.07
N MET A 382 47.58 4.45 0.30
CA MET A 382 46.31 3.80 0.57
C MET A 382 46.44 2.28 0.38
N SER A 383 46.05 1.50 1.38
CA SER A 383 45.86 0.06 1.23
C SER A 383 44.57 -0.20 0.47
N VAL A 384 44.62 -1.02 -0.56
CA VAL A 384 43.43 -1.31 -1.40
C VAL A 384 43.39 -2.81 -1.68
N HIS A 385 42.17 -3.28 -1.97
CA HIS A 385 41.96 -4.64 -2.44
C HIS A 385 42.47 -4.83 -3.88
N ASP A 386 42.68 -6.07 -4.27
CA ASP A 386 43.26 -6.40 -5.59
C ASP A 386 42.43 -5.80 -6.74
N GLU A 387 41.13 -5.75 -6.60
CA GLU A 387 40.18 -5.16 -7.58
C GLU A 387 40.40 -3.65 -7.81
N SER A 388 40.89 -2.94 -6.80
CA SER A 388 41.14 -1.49 -6.87
C SER A 388 42.61 -1.15 -7.16
N TYR A 389 43.50 -2.15 -7.20
CA TYR A 389 44.94 -1.93 -7.28
C TYR A 389 45.40 -1.26 -8.58
N ASN A 390 44.89 -1.71 -9.72
CA ASN A 390 45.23 -1.14 -11.03
C ASN A 390 44.73 0.30 -11.18
N ALA A 391 43.52 0.60 -10.72
CA ALA A 391 42.94 1.96 -10.75
C ALA A 391 43.78 2.92 -9.89
N LYS A 392 44.15 2.51 -8.66
CA LYS A 392 45.03 3.25 -7.77
C LYS A 392 46.35 3.61 -8.44
N ASN A 393 47.02 2.60 -9.01
CA ASN A 393 48.32 2.82 -9.65
C ASN A 393 48.21 3.74 -10.88
N GLY A 394 47.14 3.59 -11.68
CA GLY A 394 46.88 4.49 -12.82
C GLY A 394 46.78 5.97 -12.42
N VAL A 395 46.05 6.27 -11.32
CA VAL A 395 45.95 7.65 -10.81
C VAL A 395 47.30 8.16 -10.31
N VAL A 396 48.07 7.34 -9.59
CA VAL A 396 49.38 7.74 -9.09
C VAL A 396 50.37 8.00 -10.24
N GLU A 397 50.39 7.14 -11.27
CA GLU A 397 51.25 7.32 -12.45
C GLU A 397 50.84 8.59 -13.22
N ARG A 398 49.58 8.79 -13.49
CA ARG A 398 49.07 10.00 -14.13
C ARG A 398 49.48 11.27 -13.39
N ALA A 399 49.30 11.31 -12.08
CA ALA A 399 49.73 12.47 -11.27
C ALA A 399 51.24 12.72 -11.37
N LYS A 400 52.05 11.66 -11.40
CA LYS A 400 53.52 11.79 -11.60
C LYS A 400 53.88 12.34 -12.97
N ASP A 401 53.22 11.87 -14.03
CA ASP A 401 53.45 12.34 -15.39
C ASP A 401 53.13 13.84 -15.53
N VAL A 402 52.00 14.30 -14.95
CA VAL A 402 51.66 15.74 -14.94
C VAL A 402 52.72 16.55 -14.14
N VAL A 403 53.18 16.05 -12.99
CA VAL A 403 54.25 16.70 -12.23
C VAL A 403 55.53 16.80 -13.06
N ASN A 404 55.93 15.77 -13.77
CA ASN A 404 57.12 15.75 -14.62
C ASN A 404 57.00 16.75 -15.81
N GLN A 405 55.85 16.81 -16.43
CA GLN A 405 55.56 17.78 -17.49
C GLN A 405 55.64 19.22 -17.01
N LEU A 406 55.02 19.50 -15.86
CA LEU A 406 55.05 20.85 -15.25
C LEU A 406 56.47 21.22 -14.82
N ALA A 407 57.22 20.30 -14.23
CA ALA A 407 58.61 20.55 -13.79
C ALA A 407 59.59 20.79 -14.96
N SER A 408 59.40 20.09 -16.07
CA SER A 408 60.21 20.27 -17.28
C SER A 408 59.97 21.61 -18.00
N SER A 409 58.85 22.28 -17.66
CA SER A 409 58.42 23.51 -18.25
C SER A 409 58.68 24.75 -17.35
N ILE A 410 59.30 24.56 -16.18
CA ILE A 410 59.76 25.61 -15.27
C ILE A 410 61.21 25.93 -15.56
#